data_11c42b215638bfd815a56a6fcd65d220
#
_entry.id   11c42b215638bfd815a56a6fcd65d220
#
_cell.length_a   1.000
_cell.length_b   1.000
_cell.length_c   1.000
_cell.angle_alpha   90.00
_cell.angle_beta   90.00
_cell.angle_gamma   90.00
#
_symmetry.space_group_name_H-M   'P 1'
#
loop_
_entity.id
_entity.type
_entity.pdbx_description
1 polymer ?
#
loop_
_entity_poly.entity_id
_entity_poly.type
_entity_poly.pdbx_seq_one_letter_code
_entity_poly.pdbx_strand_id
1 'polypeptide(L)'
;MSIKLMNNFDSFIRSGRVYQIDDIITLTAGQTISFVAEVTEDTEIFVLPISVLSEKAKLRLNIYEDTDYTGTIALNVFNLNRERNRQTTLEVRGNVTGTTKGNVIRKHLVLGQAGQGNANDVLGVGVTNALVLNRNKKYLVELQNVDIVDTEVEYTATWVEGEGI
;
A
#
# COMPACT_ATOMS: atom_id res chain seq x y z
N MET A 1 21.42 -3.46 2.89
CA MET A 1 20.41 -2.44 2.55
C MET A 1 19.44 -2.12 3.69
N SER A 2 18.87 -3.10 4.39
CA SER A 2 17.85 -2.83 5.42
C SER A 2 18.34 -2.03 6.64
N ILE A 3 19.57 -2.28 7.12
CA ILE A 3 20.10 -1.60 8.34
C ILE A 3 20.34 -0.11 8.10
N LYS A 4 20.81 0.28 6.91
CA LYS A 4 21.04 1.71 6.58
C LYS A 4 19.72 2.49 6.48
N LEU A 5 18.67 1.87 5.96
CA LEU A 5 17.34 2.46 5.87
C LEU A 5 16.71 2.65 7.26
N MET A 6 16.79 1.63 8.13
CA MET A 6 16.26 1.74 9.49
C MET A 6 16.97 2.83 10.32
N ASN A 7 18.30 2.96 10.18
CA ASN A 7 19.06 3.99 10.88
C ASN A 7 18.82 5.42 10.33
N ASN A 8 18.28 5.53 9.12
CA ASN A 8 18.01 6.82 8.48
C ASN A 8 16.51 7.18 8.43
N PHE A 9 15.60 6.28 8.83
CA PHE A 9 14.17 6.50 8.70
C PHE A 9 13.70 7.75 9.44
N ASP A 10 14.18 7.96 10.66
CA ASP A 10 13.89 9.18 11.42
C ASP A 10 14.39 10.44 10.70
N SER A 11 15.55 10.38 10.04
CA SER A 11 16.06 11.48 9.25
C SER A 11 15.16 11.79 8.04
N PHE A 12 14.64 10.77 7.38
CA PHE A 12 13.69 10.93 6.28
C PHE A 12 12.35 11.52 6.76
N ILE A 13 11.85 11.10 7.92
CA ILE A 13 10.67 11.72 8.55
C ILE A 13 10.93 13.20 8.83
N ARG A 14 12.04 13.53 9.50
CA ARG A 14 12.40 14.91 9.84
C ARG A 14 12.58 15.80 8.61
N SER A 15 13.05 15.25 7.51
CA SER A 15 13.17 15.97 6.24
C SER A 15 11.83 16.14 5.49
N GLY A 16 10.76 15.54 5.98
CA GLY A 16 9.44 15.58 5.34
C GLY A 16 9.35 14.76 4.05
N ARG A 17 10.10 13.67 3.96
CA ARG A 17 10.21 12.80 2.78
C ARG A 17 9.48 11.48 2.94
N VAL A 18 8.76 11.27 4.04
CA VAL A 18 8.01 10.05 4.32
C VAL A 18 6.52 10.34 4.30
N TYR A 19 5.81 9.56 3.53
CA TYR A 19 4.37 9.68 3.32
C TYR A 19 3.67 8.37 3.62
N GLN A 20 2.39 8.46 3.95
CA GLN A 20 1.58 7.32 4.33
C GLN A 20 0.14 7.50 3.89
N ILE A 21 -0.49 6.39 3.53
CA ILE A 21 -1.94 6.22 3.50
C ILE A 21 -2.30 5.09 4.46
N ASP A 22 -3.40 5.24 5.16
CA ASP A 22 -4.00 4.22 6.01
C ASP A 22 -5.51 4.38 6.04
N ASP A 23 -6.22 3.29 6.22
CA ASP A 23 -7.66 3.30 6.43
C ASP A 23 -8.13 1.98 7.06
N ILE A 24 -9.32 2.02 7.64
CA ILE A 24 -10.06 0.85 8.11
C ILE A 24 -11.36 0.79 7.33
N ILE A 25 -11.56 -0.29 6.61
CA ILE A 25 -12.71 -0.46 5.71
C ILE A 25 -13.38 -1.81 5.94
N THR A 26 -14.64 -1.90 5.57
CA THR A 26 -15.33 -3.19 5.50
C THR A 26 -15.31 -3.72 4.07
N LEU A 27 -14.81 -4.93 3.88
CA LEU A 27 -14.90 -5.68 2.63
C LEU A 27 -15.96 -6.75 2.74
N THR A 28 -16.99 -6.64 1.91
CA THR A 28 -18.00 -7.71 1.80
C THR A 28 -17.43 -8.96 1.13
N ALA A 29 -18.10 -10.09 1.33
CA ALA A 29 -17.71 -11.36 0.72
C ALA A 29 -17.51 -11.22 -0.80
N GLY A 30 -16.35 -11.61 -1.31
CA GLY A 30 -15.99 -11.54 -2.72
C GLY A 30 -15.62 -10.15 -3.26
N GLN A 31 -15.77 -9.10 -2.47
CA GLN A 31 -15.46 -7.73 -2.89
C GLN A 31 -13.97 -7.53 -3.15
N THR A 32 -13.66 -6.73 -4.16
CA THR A 32 -12.32 -6.23 -4.45
C THR A 32 -12.30 -4.72 -4.35
N ILE A 33 -11.31 -4.16 -3.68
CA ILE A 33 -10.96 -2.75 -3.77
C ILE A 33 -9.64 -2.60 -4.51
N SER A 34 -9.48 -1.47 -5.17
CA SER A 34 -8.34 -1.20 -6.03
C SER A 34 -7.77 0.19 -5.75
N PHE A 35 -6.45 0.26 -5.70
CA PHE A 35 -5.67 1.48 -5.61
C PHE A 35 -4.72 1.54 -6.79
N VAL A 36 -4.49 2.73 -7.28
CA VAL A 36 -3.48 2.98 -8.32
C VAL A 36 -2.45 3.97 -7.81
N ALA A 37 -1.21 3.78 -8.23
CA ALA A 37 -0.10 4.65 -7.90
C ALA A 37 0.68 5.00 -9.16
N GLU A 38 0.97 6.29 -9.34
CA GLU A 38 1.73 6.81 -10.47
C GLU A 38 2.76 7.82 -9.96
N VAL A 39 4.01 7.68 -10.40
CA VAL A 39 5.07 8.65 -10.09
C VAL A 39 4.96 9.80 -11.07
N THR A 40 4.64 11.00 -10.59
CA THR A 40 4.35 12.18 -11.42
C THR A 40 5.58 13.04 -11.71
N GLU A 41 6.66 12.84 -10.96
CA GLU A 41 7.91 13.61 -11.11
C GLU A 41 9.12 12.68 -11.20
N ASP A 42 10.26 13.21 -11.58
CA ASP A 42 11.53 12.47 -11.65
C ASP A 42 12.13 12.26 -10.24
N THR A 43 11.39 11.55 -9.41
CA THR A 43 11.73 11.27 -8.01
C THR A 43 11.76 9.76 -7.80
N GLU A 44 12.75 9.26 -7.07
CA GLU A 44 12.78 7.87 -6.65
C GLU A 44 11.77 7.64 -5.53
N ILE A 45 10.92 6.63 -5.68
CA ILE A 45 9.92 6.22 -4.70
C ILE A 45 10.28 4.85 -4.17
N PHE A 46 10.51 4.79 -2.87
CA PHE A 46 10.79 3.55 -2.15
C PHE A 46 9.60 3.20 -1.25
N VAL A 47 8.81 2.22 -1.66
CA VAL A 47 7.66 1.76 -0.89
C VAL A 47 8.11 0.73 0.13
N LEU A 48 7.84 1.01 1.40
CA LEU A 48 8.02 0.06 2.49
C LEU A 48 7.03 -1.11 2.37
N PRO A 49 7.23 -2.22 3.08
CA PRO A 49 6.25 -3.29 3.10
C PRO A 49 4.86 -2.77 3.44
N ILE A 50 3.88 -3.09 2.60
CA ILE A 50 2.46 -2.74 2.85
C ILE A 50 1.96 -3.62 3.98
N SER A 51 1.32 -3.04 4.99
CA SER A 51 0.66 -3.76 6.07
C SER A 51 -0.82 -3.92 5.75
N VAL A 52 -1.33 -5.14 5.89
CA VAL A 52 -2.76 -5.45 5.75
C VAL A 52 -3.16 -6.39 6.87
N LEU A 53 -4.17 -6.02 7.63
CA LEU A 53 -4.79 -6.84 8.68
C LEU A 53 -6.23 -7.13 8.31
N SER A 54 -6.67 -8.37 8.46
CA SER A 54 -8.06 -8.77 8.28
C SER A 54 -8.60 -9.38 9.55
N GLU A 55 -9.77 -8.92 10.00
CA GLU A 55 -10.40 -9.43 11.22
C GLU A 55 -10.83 -10.89 11.06
N LYS A 56 -11.43 -11.27 9.94
CA LYS A 56 -12.07 -12.60 9.79
C LYS A 56 -11.69 -13.32 8.51
N ALA A 57 -11.78 -12.64 7.37
CA ALA A 57 -11.68 -13.28 6.06
C ALA A 57 -10.26 -13.38 5.55
N LYS A 58 -10.00 -14.35 4.68
CA LYS A 58 -8.79 -14.40 3.87
C LYS A 58 -8.86 -13.33 2.79
N LEU A 59 -7.77 -12.60 2.63
CA LEU A 59 -7.63 -11.61 1.57
C LEU A 59 -6.54 -12.02 0.58
N ARG A 60 -6.71 -11.65 -0.66
CA ARG A 60 -5.68 -11.74 -1.69
C ARG A 60 -5.23 -10.34 -2.04
N LEU A 61 -3.94 -10.08 -1.89
CA LEU A 61 -3.30 -8.86 -2.34
C LEU A 61 -2.52 -9.16 -3.62
N ASN A 62 -2.80 -8.42 -4.69
CA ASN A 62 -2.03 -8.46 -5.93
C ASN A 62 -1.51 -7.07 -6.25
N ILE A 63 -0.27 -7.00 -6.73
CA ILE A 63 0.31 -5.76 -7.26
C ILE A 63 0.67 -5.99 -8.72
N TYR A 64 0.24 -5.08 -9.58
CA TYR A 64 0.48 -5.09 -11.03
C TYR A 64 1.28 -3.86 -11.42
N GLU A 65 2.12 -4.02 -12.42
CA GLU A 65 2.88 -2.97 -13.08
C GLU A 65 2.44 -2.86 -14.55
N ASP A 66 2.61 -1.71 -15.18
CA ASP A 66 2.12 -1.41 -16.53
C ASP A 66 0.58 -1.48 -16.63
N THR A 67 -0.08 -0.99 -15.61
CA THR A 67 -1.55 -0.92 -15.55
C THR A 67 -2.07 0.33 -16.26
N ASP A 68 -3.26 0.24 -16.85
CA ASP A 68 -4.03 1.42 -17.23
C ASP A 68 -5.35 1.47 -16.45
N TYR A 69 -5.88 2.69 -16.21
CA TYR A 69 -7.06 2.85 -15.35
C TYR A 69 -7.89 4.09 -15.70
N THR A 70 -9.15 4.06 -15.31
CA THR A 70 -10.09 5.17 -15.41
C THR A 70 -10.93 5.26 -14.13
N GLY A 71 -11.58 6.42 -13.91
CA GLY A 71 -12.54 6.58 -12.83
C GLY A 71 -11.94 6.39 -11.45
N THR A 72 -11.17 7.36 -10.98
CA THR A 72 -10.48 7.30 -9.68
C THR A 72 -10.85 8.48 -8.79
N ILE A 73 -10.67 8.29 -7.47
CA ILE A 73 -10.78 9.34 -6.46
C ILE A 73 -9.43 9.49 -5.78
N ALA A 74 -8.93 10.72 -5.67
CA ALA A 74 -7.70 11.02 -4.93
C ALA A 74 -7.83 10.59 -3.47
N LEU A 75 -6.81 9.95 -2.94
CA LEU A 75 -6.73 9.57 -1.52
C LEU A 75 -6.00 10.65 -0.72
N ASN A 76 -6.34 10.75 0.55
CA ASN A 76 -5.61 11.59 1.48
C ASN A 76 -4.26 10.94 1.80
N VAL A 77 -3.19 11.61 1.40
CA VAL A 77 -1.81 11.22 1.71
C VAL A 77 -1.30 12.09 2.85
N PHE A 78 -0.76 11.45 3.87
CA PHE A 78 -0.20 12.13 5.04
C PHE A 78 1.33 12.17 4.94
N ASN A 79 1.91 13.36 5.11
CA ASN A 79 3.33 13.49 5.40
C ASN A 79 3.54 13.17 6.88
N LEU A 80 4.42 12.23 7.20
CA LEU A 80 4.69 11.85 8.60
C LEU A 80 5.36 12.97 9.40
N ASN A 81 6.04 13.93 8.75
CA ASN A 81 6.42 15.17 9.39
C ASN A 81 5.29 16.19 9.29
N ARG A 82 4.49 16.31 10.34
CA ARG A 82 3.32 17.19 10.38
C ARG A 82 3.65 18.70 10.37
N GLU A 83 4.90 19.06 10.59
CA GLU A 83 5.39 20.44 10.49
C GLU A 83 5.81 20.83 9.06
N ARG A 84 6.00 19.85 8.20
CA ARG A 84 6.38 20.07 6.79
C ARG A 84 5.17 19.97 5.89
N ASN A 85 4.92 21.02 5.14
CA ASN A 85 3.83 21.06 4.13
C ASN A 85 4.33 20.65 2.74
N ARG A 86 5.15 19.61 2.67
CA ARG A 86 5.62 19.07 1.40
C ARG A 86 4.60 18.06 0.89
N GLN A 87 4.18 18.22 -0.35
CA GLN A 87 3.30 17.26 -1.02
C GLN A 87 4.12 16.11 -1.60
N THR A 88 3.49 14.94 -1.68
CA THR A 88 4.05 13.75 -2.33
C THR A 88 4.11 13.92 -3.84
N THR A 89 5.11 13.34 -4.46
CA THR A 89 5.21 13.19 -5.93
C THR A 89 4.59 11.87 -6.42
N LEU A 90 4.24 10.97 -5.50
CA LEU A 90 3.48 9.77 -5.81
C LEU A 90 1.99 10.09 -5.78
N GLU A 91 1.35 10.05 -6.92
CA GLU A 91 -0.10 10.18 -6.99
C GLU A 91 -0.75 8.84 -6.66
N VAL A 92 -1.51 8.79 -5.56
CA VAL A 92 -2.25 7.60 -5.11
C VAL A 92 -3.74 7.88 -5.18
N ARG A 93 -4.47 6.98 -5.84
CA ARG A 93 -5.91 7.10 -6.04
C ARG A 93 -6.62 5.79 -5.71
N GLY A 94 -7.82 5.89 -5.18
CA GLY A 94 -8.71 4.76 -4.90
C GLY A 94 -9.97 4.75 -5.76
N ASN A 95 -10.87 3.82 -5.47
CA ASN A 95 -12.15 3.64 -6.16
C ASN A 95 -12.02 3.54 -7.68
N VAL A 96 -11.06 2.75 -8.12
CA VAL A 96 -10.78 2.54 -9.55
C VAL A 96 -11.92 1.77 -10.19
N THR A 97 -12.57 2.33 -11.21
CA THR A 97 -13.75 1.71 -11.86
C THR A 97 -13.42 0.98 -13.13
N GLY A 98 -12.34 1.28 -13.79
CA GLY A 98 -11.90 0.59 -15.00
C GLY A 98 -10.41 0.38 -14.99
N THR A 99 -9.98 -0.87 -15.12
CA THR A 99 -8.56 -1.24 -15.14
C THR A 99 -8.26 -2.18 -16.29
N THR A 100 -7.12 -1.92 -16.96
CA THR A 100 -6.43 -2.93 -17.75
C THR A 100 -5.22 -3.38 -16.95
N LYS A 101 -5.27 -4.61 -16.45
CA LYS A 101 -4.21 -5.15 -15.60
C LYS A 101 -2.97 -5.38 -16.43
N GLY A 102 -1.86 -4.89 -15.92
CA GLY A 102 -0.54 -5.15 -16.48
C GLY A 102 0.08 -6.44 -15.95
N ASN A 103 1.39 -6.43 -15.78
CA ASN A 103 2.15 -7.58 -15.29
C ASN A 103 2.01 -7.71 -13.78
N VAL A 104 1.68 -8.90 -13.30
CA VAL A 104 1.69 -9.18 -11.85
C VAL A 104 3.12 -9.23 -11.34
N ILE A 105 3.46 -8.33 -10.42
CA ILE A 105 4.78 -8.30 -9.78
C ILE A 105 4.79 -8.87 -8.36
N ARG A 106 3.61 -8.92 -7.70
CA ARG A 106 3.45 -9.50 -6.36
C ARG A 106 2.09 -10.16 -6.22
N LYS A 107 2.07 -11.28 -5.49
CA LYS A 107 0.85 -11.97 -5.03
C LYS A 107 1.04 -12.36 -3.57
N HIS A 108 0.05 -12.09 -2.75
CA HIS A 108 0.11 -12.43 -1.34
C HIS A 108 -1.28 -12.85 -0.82
N LEU A 109 -1.28 -13.80 0.12
CA LEU A 109 -2.47 -14.23 0.84
C LEU A 109 -2.37 -13.73 2.28
N VAL A 110 -3.30 -12.88 2.68
CA VAL A 110 -3.45 -12.40 4.06
C VAL A 110 -4.45 -13.33 4.75
N LEU A 111 -4.04 -13.95 5.84
CA LEU A 111 -4.93 -14.81 6.62
C LEU A 111 -5.76 -13.96 7.57
N GLY A 112 -7.05 -14.21 7.61
CA GLY A 112 -7.95 -13.61 8.60
C GLY A 112 -7.71 -14.22 9.98
N GLN A 113 -7.98 -13.46 11.02
CA GLN A 113 -7.89 -13.92 12.42
C GLN A 113 -9.14 -14.70 12.86
N ALA A 114 -9.79 -15.42 11.96
CA ALA A 114 -11.02 -16.13 12.28
C ALA A 114 -10.82 -17.12 13.44
N GLY A 115 -11.16 -16.70 14.65
CA GLY A 115 -11.77 -17.58 15.64
C GLY A 115 -10.87 -18.47 16.47
N GLN A 116 -9.59 -18.17 16.70
CA GLN A 116 -8.87 -18.81 17.83
C GLN A 116 -7.94 -17.82 18.52
N GLY A 117 -8.27 -17.54 19.77
CA GLY A 117 -7.64 -16.58 20.65
C GLY A 117 -6.19 -16.85 21.00
N ASN A 118 -5.30 -16.61 20.08
CA ASN A 118 -3.92 -16.31 20.37
C ASN A 118 -3.59 -14.93 19.78
N ALA A 119 -3.70 -13.93 20.64
CA ALA A 119 -3.37 -12.54 20.36
C ALA A 119 -1.88 -12.30 20.02
N ASN A 120 -1.11 -13.35 19.80
CA ASN A 120 0.32 -13.26 19.50
C ASN A 120 0.67 -13.40 18.01
N ASP A 121 -0.27 -13.78 17.19
CA ASP A 121 -0.11 -13.77 15.73
C ASP A 121 -0.82 -12.54 15.13
N VAL A 122 -0.53 -11.37 15.64
CA VAL A 122 -0.68 -10.14 14.87
C VAL A 122 0.44 -10.16 13.84
N LEU A 123 0.34 -11.06 12.90
CA LEU A 123 1.02 -10.93 11.65
C LEU A 123 0.34 -9.77 10.90
N GLY A 124 0.67 -8.57 11.31
CA GLY A 124 0.81 -7.51 10.34
C GLY A 124 1.83 -8.05 9.35
N VAL A 125 1.39 -8.86 8.43
CA VAL A 125 2.23 -9.38 7.40
C VAL A 125 2.61 -8.16 6.60
N GLY A 126 3.77 -7.61 6.90
CA GLY A 126 4.46 -6.77 5.95
C GLY A 126 4.53 -7.59 4.69
N VAL A 127 3.56 -7.36 3.83
CA VAL A 127 3.44 -8.10 2.60
C VAL A 127 4.60 -7.70 1.77
N THR A 128 5.64 -8.46 1.87
CA THR A 128 6.74 -8.38 0.97
C THR A 128 7.90 -7.48 1.35
N ASN A 129 8.97 -7.71 0.64
CA ASN A 129 10.09 -6.82 0.51
C ASN A 129 9.66 -5.45 -0.01
N ALA A 130 10.38 -4.43 0.38
CA ALA A 130 10.23 -3.09 -0.15
C ALA A 130 10.34 -3.08 -1.69
N LEU A 131 9.64 -2.15 -2.32
CA LEU A 131 9.63 -1.95 -3.77
C LEU A 131 10.19 -0.56 -4.10
N VAL A 132 11.04 -0.48 -5.12
CA VAL A 132 11.37 0.79 -5.78
C VAL A 132 10.47 0.90 -6.99
N LEU A 133 9.66 1.96 -7.05
CA LEU A 133 8.77 2.18 -8.18
C LEU A 133 9.52 2.74 -9.37
N ASN A 134 9.25 2.21 -10.55
CA ASN A 134 9.76 2.74 -11.80
C ASN A 134 8.99 4.01 -12.18
N ARG A 135 9.70 5.08 -12.49
CA ARG A 135 9.19 6.42 -12.79
C ARG A 135 8.24 6.49 -13.98
N ASN A 136 8.30 5.53 -14.88
CA ASN A 136 7.51 5.51 -16.12
C ASN A 136 6.40 4.47 -16.08
N LYS A 137 6.06 3.98 -14.91
CA LYS A 137 5.10 2.90 -14.75
C LYS A 137 3.92 3.32 -13.86
N LYS A 138 2.77 2.76 -14.18
CA LYS A 138 1.57 2.83 -13.36
C LYS A 138 1.39 1.50 -12.64
N TYR A 139 1.03 1.57 -11.37
CA TYR A 139 0.87 0.42 -10.50
C TYR A 139 -0.59 0.30 -10.06
N LEU A 140 -1.07 -0.93 -10.00
CA LEU A 140 -2.37 -1.27 -9.45
C LEU A 140 -2.17 -2.21 -8.27
N VAL A 141 -2.76 -1.87 -7.14
CA VAL A 141 -2.86 -2.73 -5.95
C VAL A 141 -4.31 -3.15 -5.80
N GLU A 142 -4.58 -4.44 -5.86
CA GLU A 142 -5.91 -5.01 -5.60
C GLU A 142 -5.91 -5.78 -4.28
N LEU A 143 -6.90 -5.50 -3.44
CA LEU A 143 -7.18 -6.25 -2.23
C LEU A 143 -8.56 -6.87 -2.35
N GLN A 144 -8.62 -8.19 -2.40
CA GLN A 144 -9.82 -8.97 -2.59
C GLN A 144 -10.14 -9.80 -1.35
N ASN A 145 -11.38 -9.70 -0.86
CA ASN A 145 -11.92 -10.67 0.08
C ASN A 145 -12.26 -11.97 -0.70
N VAL A 146 -11.47 -13.02 -0.48
CA VAL A 146 -11.65 -14.31 -1.16
C VAL A 146 -12.48 -15.32 -0.36
N ASP A 147 -13.05 -14.86 0.74
CA ASP A 147 -13.90 -15.66 1.63
C ASP A 147 -15.39 -15.33 1.44
N ILE A 148 -16.24 -16.07 2.12
CA ILE A 148 -17.71 -15.96 2.07
C ILE A 148 -18.28 -15.08 3.19
N VAL A 149 -17.44 -14.46 4.01
CA VAL A 149 -17.81 -13.59 5.12
C VAL A 149 -17.31 -12.18 4.94
N ASP A 150 -18.07 -11.21 5.41
CA ASP A 150 -17.61 -9.82 5.46
C ASP A 150 -16.54 -9.68 6.54
N THR A 151 -15.60 -8.79 6.30
CA THR A 151 -14.49 -8.55 7.22
C THR A 151 -14.11 -7.09 7.30
N GLU A 152 -13.70 -6.65 8.48
CA GLU A 152 -13.01 -5.38 8.65
C GLU A 152 -11.54 -5.57 8.27
N VAL A 153 -11.01 -4.59 7.55
CA VAL A 153 -9.64 -4.60 7.02
C VAL A 153 -8.97 -3.28 7.35
N GLU A 154 -7.84 -3.36 8.02
CA GLU A 154 -6.92 -2.23 8.19
C GLU A 154 -5.77 -2.38 7.21
N TYR A 155 -5.45 -1.31 6.50
CA TYR A 155 -4.27 -1.29 5.62
C TYR A 155 -3.45 -0.02 5.81
N THR A 156 -2.14 -0.16 5.64
CA THR A 156 -1.17 0.94 5.70
C THR A 156 -0.13 0.76 4.62
N ALA A 157 0.07 1.80 3.81
CA ALA A 157 1.18 1.87 2.87
C ALA A 157 2.01 3.12 3.17
N THR A 158 3.31 2.93 3.32
CA THR A 158 4.28 3.99 3.62
C THR A 158 5.37 4.01 2.57
N TRP A 159 5.78 5.18 2.14
CA TRP A 159 6.88 5.34 1.19
C TRP A 159 7.78 6.51 1.52
N VAL A 160 8.99 6.44 0.99
CA VAL A 160 10.02 7.48 1.10
C VAL A 160 10.31 8.02 -0.29
N GLU A 161 10.44 9.34 -0.41
CA GLU A 161 10.76 10.03 -1.65
C GLU A 161 12.14 10.67 -1.61
N GLY A 162 12.88 10.57 -2.71
CA GLY A 162 14.12 11.29 -2.93
C GLY A 162 15.24 10.46 -3.53
N GLU A 163 16.32 11.10 -3.89
CA GLU A 163 17.50 10.46 -4.44
C GLU A 163 18.37 9.81 -3.35
N GLY A 164 19.01 8.69 -3.70
CA GLY A 164 20.02 8.05 -2.85
C GLY A 164 19.47 7.36 -1.59
N ILE A 165 18.27 6.80 -1.67
CA ILE A 165 17.67 6.01 -0.61
C ILE A 165 18.34 4.63 -0.47
#